data_63bc495f4a3926d6ad2ae2072ce854d2
#
_entry.id   63bc495f4a3926d6ad2ae2072ce854d2
#
_cell.length_a   1.000
_cell.length_b   1.000
_cell.length_c   1.000
_cell.angle_alpha   90.00
_cell.angle_beta   90.00
_cell.angle_gamma   90.00
#
_symmetry.space_group_name_H-M   'P 1'
#
loop_
_entity.id
_entity.type
_entity.pdbx_description
1 polymer ?
#
loop_
_entity_poly.entity_id
_entity_poly.type
_entity_poly.pdbx_seq_one_letter_code
_entity_poly.pdbx_strand_id
1 'polypeptide(L)'
;MQREGLPMETGMTSKLRITGIGPAGYRPWGTHFCNFYATKTDLVEILVPYFKAGLENKEFCVWVVSEPLTEPEAWNALRETIPELGEYLADGCIEILPGREWYLKHEIFDTERVIRSWSDKLGRALDRGYAGLRVSGDTSWLARKDWSTLPLRESAQRQRGGSECDRALHLPDGNEWGVRSA
;
A
#
# COMPACT_ATOMS: atom_id res chain seq x y z
N MET A 1 53.27 -9.59 8.62
CA MET A 1 51.99 -10.28 8.75
C MET A 1 50.93 -9.19 8.87
N GLN A 2 50.42 -8.75 7.70
CA GLN A 2 49.40 -7.70 7.59
C GLN A 2 48.03 -8.36 7.67
N ARG A 3 47.19 -7.89 8.61
CA ARG A 3 45.77 -8.28 8.69
C ARG A 3 45.00 -7.38 7.72
N GLU A 4 44.56 -7.95 6.63
CA GLU A 4 43.60 -7.31 5.75
C GLU A 4 42.27 -7.15 6.51
N GLY A 5 41.85 -5.90 6.66
CA GLY A 5 40.52 -5.56 7.17
C GLY A 5 39.48 -5.88 6.12
N LEU A 6 38.52 -6.73 6.45
CA LEU A 6 37.31 -6.95 5.67
C LEU A 6 36.53 -5.64 5.52
N PRO A 7 36.00 -5.32 4.34
CA PRO A 7 35.15 -4.15 4.16
C PRO A 7 33.88 -4.33 5.00
N MET A 8 33.60 -3.35 5.86
CA MET A 8 32.32 -3.23 6.52
C MET A 8 31.24 -2.98 5.46
N GLU A 9 30.42 -3.99 5.22
CA GLU A 9 29.17 -3.79 4.48
C GLU A 9 28.36 -2.71 5.18
N THR A 10 28.17 -1.59 4.48
CA THR A 10 27.24 -0.54 4.88
C THR A 10 25.84 -1.07 4.68
N GLY A 11 25.37 -1.87 5.64
CA GLY A 11 24.02 -2.37 5.67
C GLY A 11 23.07 -1.18 5.77
N MET A 12 22.33 -0.92 4.72
CA MET A 12 21.09 -0.12 4.79
C MET A 12 20.19 -0.79 5.82
N THR A 13 20.22 -0.30 7.06
CA THR A 13 19.23 -0.66 8.06
C THR A 13 17.89 -0.10 7.59
N SER A 14 17.11 -0.91 6.89
CA SER A 14 15.75 -0.55 6.54
C SER A 14 15.01 -0.27 7.83
N LYS A 15 14.59 0.99 8.04
CA LYS A 15 13.85 1.38 9.24
C LYS A 15 12.56 0.57 9.30
N LEU A 16 12.40 -0.19 10.36
CA LEU A 16 11.18 -0.93 10.62
C LEU A 16 10.04 0.05 10.97
N ARG A 17 8.85 -0.23 10.47
CA ARG A 17 7.63 0.53 10.76
C ARG A 17 6.60 -0.40 11.39
N ILE A 18 5.88 0.12 12.37
CA ILE A 18 4.75 -0.60 12.94
C ILE A 18 3.62 -0.66 11.91
N THR A 19 3.06 -1.84 11.70
CA THR A 19 2.01 -2.03 10.70
C THR A 19 0.63 -1.63 11.20
N GLY A 20 0.37 -1.74 12.50
CA GLY A 20 -0.98 -1.68 13.08
C GLY A 20 -1.75 -3.00 12.95
N ILE A 21 -1.25 -3.95 12.17
CA ILE A 21 -1.84 -5.29 12.01
C ILE A 21 -1.17 -6.22 13.01
N GLY A 22 -1.91 -6.69 14.02
CA GLY A 22 -1.36 -7.43 15.17
C GLY A 22 -0.35 -8.52 14.80
N PRO A 23 -0.70 -9.51 13.95
CA PRO A 23 0.23 -10.58 13.58
C PRO A 23 1.42 -10.12 12.74
N ALA A 24 1.30 -9.00 12.04
CA ALA A 24 2.37 -8.49 11.18
C ALA A 24 3.42 -7.70 11.96
N GLY A 25 3.08 -7.07 13.09
CA GLY A 25 4.03 -6.34 13.95
C GLY A 25 4.79 -5.23 13.22
N TYR A 26 6.12 -5.27 13.29
CA TYR A 26 7.01 -4.33 12.61
C TYR A 26 7.52 -4.90 11.30
N ARG A 27 7.57 -4.08 10.25
CA ARG A 27 8.06 -4.46 8.91
C ARG A 27 8.89 -3.34 8.30
N PRO A 28 9.85 -3.65 7.40
CA PRO A 28 10.58 -2.65 6.64
C PRO A 28 9.67 -1.92 5.65
N TRP A 29 10.11 -0.74 5.19
CA TRP A 29 9.50 -0.05 4.06
C TRP A 29 9.49 -0.94 2.81
N GLY A 30 8.47 -0.79 1.97
CA GLY A 30 8.29 -1.60 0.78
C GLY A 30 7.68 -2.99 1.04
N THR A 31 7.33 -3.32 2.30
CA THR A 31 6.62 -4.57 2.59
C THR A 31 5.19 -4.50 2.06
N HIS A 32 4.81 -5.55 1.35
CA HIS A 32 3.46 -5.76 0.83
C HIS A 32 2.70 -6.75 1.70
N PHE A 33 1.44 -6.44 1.93
CA PHE A 33 0.50 -7.32 2.61
C PHE A 33 -0.62 -7.69 1.64
N CYS A 34 -0.91 -8.98 1.54
CA CYS A 34 -2.12 -9.46 0.92
C CYS A 34 -3.11 -9.77 2.04
N ASN A 35 -4.26 -9.11 2.02
CA ASN A 35 -5.32 -9.31 3.00
C ASN A 35 -6.52 -9.95 2.33
N PHE A 36 -6.94 -11.09 2.86
CA PHE A 36 -8.16 -11.77 2.48
C PHE A 36 -9.23 -11.49 3.52
N TYR A 37 -10.37 -11.01 3.10
CA TYR A 37 -11.50 -10.70 3.97
C TYR A 37 -12.78 -11.31 3.41
N ALA A 38 -13.66 -11.75 4.29
CA ALA A 38 -14.97 -12.30 3.90
C ALA A 38 -16.07 -11.25 4.00
N THR A 39 -15.92 -10.29 4.90
CA THR A 39 -16.92 -9.27 5.20
C THR A 39 -16.31 -7.87 5.20
N LYS A 40 -17.17 -6.86 5.04
CA LYS A 40 -16.80 -5.46 5.22
C LYS A 40 -16.18 -5.19 6.60
N THR A 41 -16.70 -5.83 7.64
CA THR A 41 -16.19 -5.71 9.02
C THR A 41 -14.76 -6.18 9.11
N ASP A 42 -14.43 -7.35 8.55
CA ASP A 42 -13.05 -7.88 8.55
C ASP A 42 -12.09 -6.88 7.89
N LEU A 43 -12.51 -6.27 6.78
CA LEU A 43 -11.70 -5.27 6.07
C LEU A 43 -11.44 -4.04 6.92
N VAL A 44 -12.46 -3.51 7.60
CA VAL A 44 -12.37 -2.35 8.49
C VAL A 44 -11.49 -2.66 9.71
N GLU A 45 -11.66 -3.83 10.34
CA GLU A 45 -10.87 -4.27 11.51
C GLU A 45 -9.37 -4.36 11.22
N ILE A 46 -8.99 -4.61 9.97
CA ILE A 46 -7.58 -4.65 9.57
C ILE A 46 -7.08 -3.27 9.13
N LEU A 47 -7.85 -2.56 8.31
CA LEU A 47 -7.37 -1.33 7.68
C LEU A 47 -7.42 -0.12 8.61
N VAL A 48 -8.36 -0.04 9.54
CA VAL A 48 -8.42 1.09 10.47
C VAL A 48 -7.18 1.13 11.39
N PRO A 49 -6.79 0.05 12.08
CA PRO A 49 -5.54 0.03 12.84
C PRO A 49 -4.29 0.25 11.98
N TYR A 50 -4.29 -0.25 10.74
CA TYR A 50 -3.21 -0.04 9.79
C TYR A 50 -3.00 1.44 9.48
N PHE A 51 -4.07 2.18 9.16
CA PHE A 51 -3.98 3.62 8.88
C PHE A 51 -3.72 4.43 10.14
N LYS A 52 -4.32 4.07 11.28
CA LYS A 52 -4.03 4.70 12.57
C LYS A 52 -2.53 4.66 12.86
N ALA A 53 -1.90 3.50 12.73
CA ALA A 53 -0.46 3.37 12.94
C ALA A 53 0.36 4.23 11.98
N GLY A 54 -0.09 4.44 10.74
CA GLY A 54 0.54 5.35 9.78
C GLY A 54 0.48 6.80 10.23
N LEU A 55 -0.70 7.28 10.59
CA LEU A 55 -0.93 8.65 11.08
C LEU A 55 -0.08 8.96 12.31
N GLU A 56 -0.07 8.07 13.31
CA GLU A 56 0.73 8.19 14.52
C GLU A 56 2.25 8.21 14.24
N ASN A 57 2.68 7.66 13.11
CA ASN A 57 4.09 7.60 12.71
C ASN A 57 4.48 8.61 11.63
N LYS A 58 3.67 9.65 11.43
CA LYS A 58 3.89 10.71 10.43
C LYS A 58 4.04 10.18 9.01
N GLU A 59 3.26 9.18 8.63
CA GLU A 59 3.18 8.68 7.28
C GLU A 59 1.99 9.35 6.57
N PHE A 60 2.16 9.67 5.29
CA PHE A 60 1.04 10.10 4.48
C PHE A 60 0.20 8.87 4.12
N CYS A 61 -1.07 8.89 4.43
CA CYS A 61 -1.97 7.75 4.29
C CYS A 61 -2.87 7.90 3.06
N VAL A 62 -2.99 6.85 2.25
CA VAL A 62 -3.93 6.82 1.12
C VAL A 62 -4.71 5.52 1.13
N TRP A 63 -5.99 5.61 1.36
CA TRP A 63 -6.90 4.49 1.35
C TRP A 63 -7.74 4.52 0.07
N VAL A 64 -7.43 3.63 -0.87
CA VAL A 64 -8.26 3.45 -2.07
C VAL A 64 -9.32 2.42 -1.75
N VAL A 65 -10.58 2.87 -1.74
CA VAL A 65 -11.74 2.06 -1.36
C VAL A 65 -12.51 1.57 -2.58
N SER A 66 -13.08 0.36 -2.47
CA SER A 66 -13.97 -0.23 -3.46
C SER A 66 -15.03 -1.06 -2.73
N GLU A 67 -16.10 -1.45 -3.44
CA GLU A 67 -17.08 -2.37 -2.87
C GLU A 67 -16.39 -3.59 -2.21
N PRO A 68 -16.86 -4.02 -1.05
CA PRO A 68 -18.12 -3.68 -0.39
C PRO A 68 -18.06 -2.44 0.51
N LEU A 69 -16.91 -1.74 0.64
CA LEU A 69 -16.74 -0.57 1.50
C LEU A 69 -16.83 0.72 0.66
N THR A 70 -17.66 1.64 1.11
CA THR A 70 -17.78 2.97 0.51
C THR A 70 -16.88 3.99 1.20
N GLU A 71 -16.57 5.10 0.53
CA GLU A 71 -15.78 6.20 1.11
C GLU A 71 -16.40 6.77 2.41
N PRO A 72 -17.72 7.05 2.49
CA PRO A 72 -18.32 7.52 3.74
C PRO A 72 -18.21 6.53 4.90
N GLU A 73 -18.32 5.23 4.62
CA GLU A 73 -18.16 4.18 5.64
C GLU A 73 -16.72 4.09 6.13
N ALA A 74 -15.74 4.20 5.23
CA ALA A 74 -14.33 4.24 5.61
C ALA A 74 -14.02 5.45 6.50
N TRP A 75 -14.54 6.65 6.16
CA TRP A 75 -14.42 7.84 7.00
C TRP A 75 -15.08 7.67 8.36
N ASN A 76 -16.24 7.05 8.43
CA ASN A 76 -16.93 6.79 9.70
C ASN A 76 -16.13 5.83 10.57
N ALA A 77 -15.61 4.74 10.01
CA ALA A 77 -14.79 3.78 10.75
C ALA A 77 -13.51 4.41 11.34
N LEU A 78 -12.87 5.31 10.60
CA LEU A 78 -11.73 6.06 11.12
C LEU A 78 -12.15 7.01 12.25
N ARG A 79 -13.26 7.74 12.11
CA ARG A 79 -13.75 8.68 13.15
C ARG A 79 -14.10 7.98 14.46
N GLU A 80 -14.67 6.78 14.38
CA GLU A 80 -15.03 5.99 15.56
C GLU A 80 -13.81 5.47 16.32
N THR A 81 -12.67 5.30 15.63
CA THR A 81 -11.48 4.66 16.19
C THR A 81 -10.35 5.64 16.52
N ILE A 82 -10.31 6.79 15.84
CA ILE A 82 -9.24 7.78 15.96
C ILE A 82 -9.83 9.11 16.46
N PRO A 83 -9.80 9.39 17.77
CA PRO A 83 -10.37 10.61 18.33
C PRO A 83 -9.75 11.89 17.74
N GLU A 84 -8.45 11.87 17.46
CA GLU A 84 -7.68 12.98 16.91
C GLU A 84 -7.76 13.08 15.37
N LEU A 85 -8.65 12.34 14.72
CA LEU A 85 -8.74 12.32 13.25
C LEU A 85 -8.92 13.73 12.65
N GLY A 86 -9.62 14.61 13.36
CA GLY A 86 -9.83 15.99 12.94
C GLY A 86 -8.54 16.77 12.73
N GLU A 87 -7.52 16.58 13.57
CA GLU A 87 -6.21 17.19 13.45
C GLU A 87 -5.46 16.66 12.20
N TYR A 88 -5.46 15.35 12.00
CA TYR A 88 -4.86 14.72 10.81
C TYR A 88 -5.55 15.17 9.50
N LEU A 89 -6.85 15.42 9.52
CA LEU A 89 -7.57 15.94 8.36
C LEU A 89 -7.22 17.40 8.07
N ALA A 90 -7.10 18.23 9.11
CA ALA A 90 -6.69 19.63 8.96
C ALA A 90 -5.30 19.74 8.34
N ASP A 91 -4.39 18.84 8.72
CA ASP A 91 -3.03 18.76 8.18
C ASP A 91 -2.97 18.01 6.83
N GLY A 92 -4.09 17.44 6.37
CA GLY A 92 -4.15 16.68 5.13
C GLY A 92 -3.23 15.46 5.14
N CYS A 93 -3.21 14.71 6.25
CA CYS A 93 -2.34 13.53 6.43
C CYS A 93 -2.90 12.25 5.81
N ILE A 94 -4.19 12.24 5.46
CA ILE A 94 -4.87 11.08 4.90
C ILE A 94 -5.85 11.47 3.78
N GLU A 95 -5.87 10.65 2.74
CA GLU A 95 -6.85 10.70 1.65
C GLU A 95 -7.58 9.36 1.56
N ILE A 96 -8.90 9.40 1.30
CA ILE A 96 -9.68 8.24 0.87
C ILE A 96 -10.12 8.49 -0.56
N LEU A 97 -9.88 7.53 -1.45
CA LEU A 97 -10.10 7.67 -2.89
C LEU A 97 -10.97 6.52 -3.40
N PRO A 98 -11.96 6.79 -4.27
CA PRO A 98 -12.72 5.73 -4.93
C PRO A 98 -11.82 4.92 -5.87
N GLY A 99 -11.83 3.58 -5.74
CA GLY A 99 -10.96 2.68 -6.47
C GLY A 99 -11.14 2.77 -7.99
N ARG A 100 -12.39 2.80 -8.43
CA ARG A 100 -12.67 2.93 -9.87
C ARG A 100 -12.07 4.19 -10.48
N GLU A 101 -12.21 5.34 -9.83
CA GLU A 101 -11.68 6.61 -10.31
C GLU A 101 -10.15 6.67 -10.22
N TRP A 102 -9.57 6.04 -9.20
CA TRP A 102 -8.13 5.99 -9.02
C TRP A 102 -7.45 5.11 -10.07
N TYR A 103 -7.98 3.90 -10.27
CA TYR A 103 -7.35 2.92 -11.15
C TYR A 103 -7.73 3.07 -12.62
N LEU A 104 -8.95 3.55 -12.91
CA LEU A 104 -9.45 3.68 -14.28
C LEU A 104 -9.45 5.14 -14.72
N LYS A 105 -9.05 5.37 -15.95
CA LYS A 105 -9.26 6.61 -16.66
C LYS A 105 -10.03 6.30 -17.95
N HIS A 106 -11.22 6.86 -18.10
CA HIS A 106 -12.12 6.52 -19.21
C HIS A 106 -12.36 5.00 -19.33
N GLU A 107 -12.58 4.34 -18.19
CA GLU A 107 -12.79 2.89 -18.10
C GLU A 107 -11.56 2.04 -18.52
N ILE A 108 -10.40 2.64 -18.71
CA ILE A 108 -9.17 1.96 -19.11
C ILE A 108 -8.19 1.94 -17.94
N PHE A 109 -7.71 0.74 -17.61
CA PHE A 109 -6.60 0.56 -16.68
C PHE A 109 -5.27 0.74 -17.40
N ASP A 110 -4.45 1.66 -16.89
CA ASP A 110 -3.12 1.95 -17.38
C ASP A 110 -2.11 1.78 -16.23
N THR A 111 -1.32 0.72 -16.30
CA THR A 111 -0.34 0.36 -15.28
C THR A 111 0.71 1.46 -15.08
N GLU A 112 1.25 2.03 -16.16
CA GLU A 112 2.29 3.06 -16.07
C GLU A 112 1.75 4.33 -15.41
N ARG A 113 0.53 4.71 -15.75
CA ARG A 113 -0.15 5.84 -15.11
C ARG A 113 -0.35 5.60 -13.61
N VAL A 114 -0.81 4.41 -13.22
CA VAL A 114 -1.05 4.08 -11.81
C VAL A 114 0.27 4.08 -11.02
N ILE A 115 1.31 3.45 -11.55
CA ILE A 115 2.64 3.45 -10.92
C ILE A 115 3.16 4.89 -10.77
N ARG A 116 3.09 5.69 -11.82
CA ARG A 116 3.49 7.10 -11.77
C ARG A 116 2.71 7.89 -10.74
N SER A 117 1.39 7.67 -10.67
CA SER A 117 0.53 8.34 -9.67
C SER A 117 0.93 8.01 -8.23
N TRP A 118 1.32 6.77 -7.95
CA TRP A 118 1.85 6.39 -6.64
C TRP A 118 3.21 7.02 -6.36
N SER A 119 4.12 7.01 -7.34
CA SER A 119 5.44 7.66 -7.22
C SER A 119 5.31 9.16 -6.96
N ASP A 120 4.42 9.85 -7.66
CA ASP A 120 4.13 11.27 -7.46
C ASP A 120 3.54 11.55 -6.07
N LYS A 121 2.68 10.66 -5.55
CA LYS A 121 2.17 10.80 -4.18
C LYS A 121 3.27 10.60 -3.15
N LEU A 122 4.15 9.62 -3.32
CA LEU A 122 5.29 9.40 -2.45
C LEU A 122 6.22 10.62 -2.46
N GLY A 123 6.60 11.13 -3.64
CA GLY A 123 7.45 12.32 -3.76
C GLY A 123 6.86 13.50 -3.01
N ARG A 124 5.58 13.82 -3.26
CA ARG A 124 4.89 14.91 -2.54
C ARG A 124 4.77 14.68 -1.04
N ALA A 125 4.61 13.43 -0.58
CA ALA A 125 4.60 13.12 0.84
C ALA A 125 5.96 13.42 1.49
N LEU A 126 7.05 12.99 0.86
CA LEU A 126 8.41 13.24 1.34
C LEU A 126 8.74 14.74 1.34
N ASP A 127 8.37 15.49 0.30
CA ASP A 127 8.55 16.94 0.19
C ASP A 127 7.81 17.71 1.31
N ARG A 128 6.67 17.18 1.77
CA ARG A 128 5.90 17.70 2.91
C ARG A 128 6.45 17.26 4.27
N GLY A 129 7.52 16.47 4.32
CA GLY A 129 8.19 16.02 5.55
C GLY A 129 7.55 14.79 6.19
N TYR A 130 6.69 14.06 5.49
CA TYR A 130 6.20 12.76 5.96
C TYR A 130 7.33 11.72 5.94
N ALA A 131 7.24 10.73 6.81
CA ALA A 131 8.22 9.65 6.88
C ALA A 131 8.17 8.70 5.67
N GLY A 132 7.09 8.74 4.91
CA GLY A 132 6.83 7.92 3.75
C GLY A 132 5.34 7.86 3.42
N LEU A 133 4.96 6.92 2.57
CA LEU A 133 3.60 6.72 2.09
C LEU A 133 3.06 5.37 2.57
N ARG A 134 1.87 5.38 3.19
CA ARG A 134 1.13 4.19 3.60
C ARG A 134 -0.12 4.06 2.74
N VAL A 135 -0.27 2.92 2.06
CA VAL A 135 -1.36 2.74 1.10
C VAL A 135 -2.12 1.45 1.34
N SER A 136 -3.39 1.46 1.02
CA SER A 136 -4.18 0.27 0.80
C SER A 136 -4.98 0.46 -0.48
N GLY A 137 -5.04 -0.58 -1.30
CA GLY A 137 -5.85 -0.62 -2.51
C GLY A 137 -6.63 -1.92 -2.58
N ASP A 138 -7.79 -1.85 -3.20
CA ASP A 138 -8.66 -2.98 -3.45
C ASP A 138 -8.77 -3.18 -4.97
N THR A 139 -8.81 -4.44 -5.39
CA THR A 139 -8.91 -4.82 -6.80
C THR A 139 -10.27 -5.36 -7.20
N SER A 140 -11.28 -5.27 -6.32
CA SER A 140 -12.66 -5.72 -6.59
C SER A 140 -13.34 -5.01 -7.77
N TRP A 141 -12.85 -3.80 -8.11
CA TRP A 141 -13.29 -3.05 -9.29
C TRP A 141 -12.92 -3.72 -10.62
N LEU A 142 -11.95 -4.67 -10.62
CA LEU A 142 -11.59 -5.45 -11.81
C LEU A 142 -12.64 -6.53 -12.04
N ALA A 143 -13.33 -6.46 -13.18
CA ALA A 143 -14.15 -7.57 -13.62
C ALA A 143 -13.26 -8.76 -14.01
N ARG A 144 -13.72 -10.00 -13.79
CA ARG A 144 -12.96 -11.23 -14.13
C ARG A 144 -12.40 -11.25 -15.56
N LYS A 145 -13.14 -10.65 -16.50
CA LYS A 145 -12.72 -10.51 -17.92
C LYS A 145 -11.49 -9.61 -18.10
N ASP A 146 -11.27 -8.69 -17.19
CA ASP A 146 -10.22 -7.67 -17.31
C ASP A 146 -8.87 -8.18 -16.80
N TRP A 147 -8.86 -9.28 -16.03
CA TRP A 147 -7.64 -9.91 -15.51
C TRP A 147 -6.70 -10.42 -16.61
N SER A 148 -7.22 -10.78 -17.78
CA SER A 148 -6.41 -11.25 -18.92
C SER A 148 -5.70 -10.11 -19.65
N THR A 149 -6.15 -8.88 -19.48
CA THR A 149 -5.59 -7.70 -20.15
C THR A 149 -4.56 -6.96 -19.30
N LEU A 150 -4.42 -7.30 -18.02
CA LEU A 150 -3.37 -6.75 -17.19
C LEU A 150 -2.00 -7.25 -17.66
N PRO A 151 -1.01 -6.38 -17.84
CA PRO A 151 0.32 -6.74 -18.32
C PRO A 151 1.16 -7.49 -17.26
N LEU A 152 0.52 -8.38 -16.51
CA LEU A 152 1.16 -9.24 -15.50
C LEU A 152 1.97 -10.39 -16.15
N ARG A 153 2.20 -10.35 -17.46
CA ARG A 153 2.63 -11.53 -18.22
C ARG A 153 4.11 -11.86 -18.17
N GLU A 154 5.02 -10.97 -17.82
CA GLU A 154 6.43 -11.27 -18.12
C GLU A 154 7.40 -11.45 -16.94
N SER A 155 7.07 -11.00 -15.74
CA SER A 155 7.97 -11.17 -14.59
C SER A 155 7.79 -12.50 -13.83
N ALA A 156 6.68 -13.21 -14.04
CA ALA A 156 6.32 -14.41 -13.26
C ALA A 156 6.97 -15.73 -13.76
N GLN A 157 7.73 -15.73 -14.86
CA GLN A 157 8.22 -16.98 -15.46
C GLN A 157 9.58 -17.46 -14.93
N ARG A 158 10.20 -16.78 -13.95
CA ARG A 158 11.53 -17.14 -13.45
C ARG A 158 11.61 -17.62 -12.00
N GLN A 159 10.51 -17.72 -11.26
CA GLN A 159 10.56 -18.36 -9.93
C GLN A 159 9.53 -19.48 -9.83
N ARG A 160 10.01 -20.69 -9.99
CA ARG A 160 9.24 -21.91 -9.69
C ARG A 160 9.15 -22.04 -8.18
N GLY A 161 7.93 -21.99 -7.63
CA GLY A 161 7.65 -22.47 -6.29
C GLY A 161 6.96 -21.52 -5.30
N GLY A 162 6.23 -20.53 -5.74
CA GLY A 162 5.41 -19.68 -4.87
C GLY A 162 3.91 -19.79 -5.17
N SER A 163 3.08 -19.71 -4.13
CA SER A 163 1.62 -19.65 -4.23
C SER A 163 1.17 -18.48 -5.11
N GLU A 164 -0.06 -18.50 -5.65
CA GLU A 164 -0.65 -17.49 -6.54
C GLU A 164 -0.56 -16.03 -6.03
N CYS A 165 -0.12 -15.85 -4.79
CA CYS A 165 0.11 -14.56 -4.14
C CYS A 165 1.42 -13.83 -4.55
N ASP A 166 2.30 -14.39 -5.38
CA ASP A 166 3.65 -13.83 -5.64
C ASP A 166 3.79 -12.94 -6.89
N ARG A 167 2.72 -12.26 -7.32
CA ARG A 167 2.78 -11.34 -8.46
C ARG A 167 2.84 -9.89 -7.99
N ALA A 168 4.04 -9.42 -7.66
CA ALA A 168 4.31 -8.02 -7.35
C ALA A 168 4.56 -7.19 -8.62
N LEU A 169 4.10 -5.95 -8.63
CA LEU A 169 4.54 -4.93 -9.59
C LEU A 169 5.91 -4.40 -9.15
N HIS A 170 6.92 -4.55 -9.98
CA HIS A 170 8.27 -4.08 -9.72
C HIS A 170 8.45 -2.66 -10.28
N LEU A 171 8.89 -1.73 -9.45
CA LEU A 171 9.27 -0.39 -9.91
C LEU A 171 10.76 -0.35 -10.30
N PRO A 172 11.16 0.48 -11.28
CA PRO A 172 12.53 0.52 -11.80
C PRO A 172 13.61 0.85 -10.77
N ASP A 173 13.27 1.46 -9.65
CA ASP A 173 14.21 1.95 -8.64
C ASP A 173 14.32 1.04 -7.40
N GLY A 174 13.98 -0.25 -7.51
CA GLY A 174 14.10 -1.22 -6.43
C GLY A 174 13.02 -1.14 -5.35
N ASN A 175 12.00 -0.31 -5.52
CA ASN A 175 10.83 -0.27 -4.66
C ASN A 175 9.74 -1.18 -5.23
N GLU A 176 9.34 -2.18 -4.46
CA GLU A 176 8.26 -3.10 -4.83
C GLU A 176 6.90 -2.58 -4.34
N TRP A 177 5.93 -2.49 -5.24
CA TRP A 177 4.53 -2.24 -4.92
C TRP A 177 3.70 -3.44 -5.34
N GLY A 178 2.98 -4.04 -4.43
CA GLY A 178 2.07 -5.16 -4.72
C GLY A 178 0.63 -4.76 -4.52
N VAL A 179 -0.20 -5.01 -5.52
CA VAL A 179 -1.65 -5.08 -5.40
C VAL A 179 -2.02 -6.55 -5.54
N ARG A 180 -2.70 -7.11 -4.55
CA ARG A 180 -3.12 -8.51 -4.58
C ARG A 180 -4.60 -8.62 -4.25
N SER A 181 -5.27 -9.41 -5.03
CA SER A 181 -6.66 -9.81 -4.80
C SER A 181 -6.74 -11.29 -4.44
N ALA A 182 -7.71 -11.62 -3.68
CA ALA A 182 -8.15 -12.99 -3.45
C ALA A 182 -8.87 -13.53 -4.67
#